data_131a3cfa63adcfe1725ee2e811675c77
#
_entry.id   131a3cfa63adcfe1725ee2e811675c77
#
_cell.length_a   1.000
_cell.length_b   1.000
_cell.length_c   1.000
_cell.angle_alpha   90.00
_cell.angle_beta   90.00
_cell.angle_gamma   90.00
#
_symmetry.space_group_name_H-M   'P 1'
#
loop_
_entity.id
_entity.type
_entity.pdbx_description
1 polymer ?
#
loop_
_entity_poly.entity_id
_entity_poly.type
_entity_poly.pdbx_seq_one_letter_code
_entity_poly.pdbx_strand_id
1 'polypeptide(L)'
;MAKFTTWDGLELNYRVWEGKGVPVVLQHGIVADTNANWMSLGVVAALERAGHHVISLDARGHGRSDKPHDPARYSWQAMADDMRALFDHLGLERVAVVGYSMGGIIALLVAGADERVERLAIGGIGSGVVDCGGIDWRVIAAQDIVSAMSGDATAVKGLPGMFRVLADALGADREAIAAVAASLNEAPIQSLSGITVPALVLAGDADPLAAEPERLAAALPNAECVVVKGDHLAAVADPAFSKTLVDFLS
;
A
#
# COMPACT_ATOMS: atom_id res chain seq x y z
N MET A 1 -5.21 18.78 4.67
CA MET A 1 -5.04 18.22 3.31
C MET A 1 -4.13 19.18 2.57
N ALA A 2 -3.07 18.66 2.00
CA ALA A 2 -2.10 19.42 1.23
C ALA A 2 -1.74 18.66 -0.05
N LYS A 3 -1.09 19.31 -0.98
CA LYS A 3 -0.59 18.71 -2.21
C LYS A 3 0.87 19.06 -2.40
N PHE A 4 1.57 18.22 -3.14
CA PHE A 4 2.90 18.49 -3.65
C PHE A 4 3.00 18.05 -5.10
N THR A 5 3.94 18.62 -5.83
CA THR A 5 4.16 18.31 -7.24
C THR A 5 5.29 17.28 -7.36
N THR A 6 5.04 16.20 -8.10
CA THR A 6 6.03 15.16 -8.38
C THR A 6 7.02 15.62 -9.45
N TRP A 7 8.10 14.84 -9.64
CA TRP A 7 9.13 15.07 -10.65
C TRP A 7 8.59 15.11 -12.10
N ASP A 8 7.45 14.42 -12.35
CA ASP A 8 6.80 14.35 -13.66
C ASP A 8 5.54 15.24 -13.75
N GLY A 9 5.36 16.15 -12.79
CA GLY A 9 4.38 17.22 -12.80
C GLY A 9 2.98 16.85 -12.33
N LEU A 10 2.78 15.70 -11.69
CA LEU A 10 1.49 15.35 -11.07
C LEU A 10 1.36 16.04 -9.71
N GLU A 11 0.15 16.45 -9.37
CA GLU A 11 -0.21 16.93 -8.04
C GLU A 11 -0.74 15.77 -7.18
N LEU A 12 -0.01 15.37 -6.16
CA LEU A 12 -0.41 14.31 -5.24
C LEU A 12 -0.86 14.89 -3.91
N ASN A 13 -1.98 14.35 -3.41
CA ASN A 13 -2.58 14.74 -2.14
C ASN A 13 -1.99 13.93 -0.99
N TYR A 14 -1.69 14.61 0.10
CA TYR A 14 -1.34 13.97 1.36
C TYR A 14 -2.05 14.61 2.55
N ARG A 15 -2.09 13.88 3.65
CA ARG A 15 -2.62 14.36 4.94
C ARG A 15 -1.59 14.14 6.02
N VAL A 16 -1.60 15.03 7.00
CA VAL A 16 -0.72 14.98 8.17
C VAL A 16 -1.59 15.04 9.43
N TRP A 17 -1.26 14.20 10.37
CA TRP A 17 -1.74 14.24 11.76
C TRP A 17 -0.52 14.43 12.66
N GLU A 18 -0.50 15.56 13.34
CA GLU A 18 0.63 15.95 14.15
C GLU A 18 0.83 15.00 15.33
N GLY A 19 2.08 14.68 15.62
CA GLY A 19 2.45 13.75 16.68
C GLY A 19 3.92 13.90 17.04
N LYS A 20 4.49 12.85 17.65
CA LYS A 20 5.88 12.81 18.11
C LYS A 20 6.61 11.63 17.49
N GLY A 21 7.95 11.69 17.58
CA GLY A 21 8.82 10.61 17.13
C GLY A 21 9.05 10.60 15.62
N VAL A 22 9.48 9.44 15.14
CA VAL A 22 9.71 9.21 13.71
C VAL A 22 8.37 9.23 12.96
N PRO A 23 8.22 10.03 11.89
CA PRO A 23 6.99 10.07 11.12
C PRO A 23 6.64 8.70 10.53
N VAL A 24 5.35 8.33 10.63
CA VAL A 24 4.78 7.12 10.04
C VAL A 24 4.10 7.48 8.73
N VAL A 25 4.65 7.03 7.61
CA VAL A 25 4.12 7.29 6.27
C VAL A 25 3.30 6.10 5.80
N LEU A 26 2.02 6.33 5.51
CA LEU A 26 1.04 5.31 5.13
C LEU A 26 0.79 5.32 3.63
N GLN A 27 0.86 4.14 2.99
CA GLN A 27 0.54 3.92 1.58
C GLN A 27 -0.56 2.88 1.42
N HIS A 28 -1.68 3.29 0.86
CA HIS A 28 -2.89 2.47 0.68
C HIS A 28 -2.79 1.46 -0.48
N GLY A 29 -3.72 0.52 -0.52
CA GLY A 29 -3.89 -0.46 -1.60
C GLY A 29 -4.56 0.11 -2.85
N ILE A 30 -4.54 -0.68 -3.94
CA ILE A 30 -5.22 -0.32 -5.19
C ILE A 30 -6.72 -0.08 -4.93
N VAL A 31 -7.33 0.83 -5.68
CA VAL A 31 -8.73 1.29 -5.56
C VAL A 31 -9.00 2.17 -4.34
N ALA A 32 -8.34 1.88 -3.20
CA ALA A 32 -8.52 2.63 -1.96
C ALA A 32 -7.88 4.03 -2.02
N ASP A 33 -8.01 4.76 -0.94
CA ASP A 33 -7.33 6.03 -0.66
C ASP A 33 -7.04 6.14 0.84
N THR A 34 -6.48 7.24 1.27
CA THR A 34 -6.22 7.54 2.69
C THR A 34 -7.45 7.34 3.57
N ASN A 35 -8.63 7.74 3.09
CA ASN A 35 -9.86 7.64 3.87
C ASN A 35 -10.32 6.19 3.99
N ALA A 36 -10.41 5.48 2.87
CA ALA A 36 -10.95 4.13 2.81
C ALA A 36 -10.03 3.10 3.51
N ASN A 37 -8.71 3.20 3.28
CA ASN A 37 -7.77 2.20 3.81
C ASN A 37 -7.39 2.46 5.28
N TRP A 38 -7.30 3.72 5.71
CA TRP A 38 -6.66 4.05 6.98
C TRP A 38 -7.59 4.75 7.97
N MET A 39 -8.34 5.75 7.51
CA MET A 39 -9.18 6.54 8.43
C MET A 39 -10.44 5.79 8.83
N SER A 40 -11.22 5.32 7.86
CA SER A 40 -12.50 4.65 8.10
C SER A 40 -12.36 3.31 8.85
N LEU A 41 -11.20 2.68 8.74
CA LEU A 41 -10.87 1.42 9.41
C LEU A 41 -10.16 1.62 10.76
N GLY A 42 -9.98 2.88 11.20
CA GLY A 42 -9.49 3.21 12.54
C GLY A 42 -7.98 3.16 12.73
N VAL A 43 -7.18 2.87 11.70
CA VAL A 43 -5.72 2.77 11.78
C VAL A 43 -5.10 4.13 12.15
N VAL A 44 -5.48 5.20 11.44
CA VAL A 44 -5.03 6.56 11.76
C VAL A 44 -5.39 6.91 13.21
N ALA A 45 -6.64 6.68 13.61
CA ALA A 45 -7.08 6.99 14.97
C ALA A 45 -6.33 6.20 16.05
N ALA A 46 -5.88 4.98 15.76
CA ALA A 46 -5.05 4.19 16.67
C ALA A 46 -3.64 4.77 16.80
N LEU A 47 -3.02 5.14 15.68
CA LEU A 47 -1.69 5.77 15.65
C LEU A 47 -1.70 7.14 16.32
N GLU A 48 -2.71 7.98 16.08
CA GLU A 48 -2.89 9.28 16.76
C GLU A 48 -3.02 9.12 18.28
N ARG A 49 -3.85 8.17 18.74
CA ARG A 49 -4.00 7.89 20.19
C ARG A 49 -2.70 7.43 20.83
N ALA A 50 -1.85 6.74 20.07
CA ALA A 50 -0.51 6.36 20.52
C ALA A 50 0.51 7.52 20.45
N GLY A 51 0.11 8.66 19.87
CA GLY A 51 0.95 9.87 19.79
C GLY A 51 1.87 9.93 18.60
N HIS A 52 1.72 9.05 17.60
CA HIS A 52 2.55 9.06 16.40
C HIS A 52 2.27 10.28 15.50
N HIS A 53 3.31 10.80 14.87
CA HIS A 53 3.21 11.72 13.75
C HIS A 53 2.88 10.88 12.49
N VAL A 54 1.70 11.07 11.92
CA VAL A 54 1.20 10.24 10.81
C VAL A 54 1.08 11.07 9.54
N ILE A 55 1.56 10.53 8.44
CA ILE A 55 1.43 11.10 7.10
C ILE A 55 0.83 10.03 6.21
N SER A 56 -0.17 10.35 5.40
CA SER A 56 -0.75 9.41 4.45
C SER A 56 -0.82 10.03 3.06
N LEU A 57 -0.31 9.30 2.06
CA LEU A 57 -0.27 9.69 0.66
C LEU A 57 -1.43 9.03 -0.09
N ASP A 58 -2.21 9.81 -0.83
CA ASP A 58 -3.05 9.26 -1.90
C ASP A 58 -2.15 9.03 -3.13
N ALA A 59 -1.96 7.79 -3.53
CA ALA A 59 -1.14 7.43 -4.69
C ALA A 59 -1.66 8.10 -5.97
N ARG A 60 -0.79 8.32 -6.96
CA ARG A 60 -1.25 8.70 -8.30
C ARG A 60 -2.36 7.75 -8.78
N GLY A 61 -3.38 8.28 -9.46
CA GLY A 61 -4.54 7.52 -9.89
C GLY A 61 -5.62 7.31 -8.81
N HIS A 62 -5.38 7.72 -7.56
CA HIS A 62 -6.28 7.44 -6.43
C HIS A 62 -6.68 8.70 -5.65
N GLY A 63 -7.72 8.55 -4.85
CA GLY A 63 -8.15 9.53 -3.87
C GLY A 63 -8.31 10.94 -4.45
N ARG A 64 -7.55 11.90 -3.93
CA ARG A 64 -7.52 13.31 -4.37
C ARG A 64 -6.27 13.69 -5.15
N SER A 65 -5.41 12.73 -5.45
CA SER A 65 -4.27 12.88 -6.33
C SER A 65 -4.70 12.93 -7.80
N ASP A 66 -3.82 13.41 -8.67
CA ASP A 66 -4.05 13.41 -10.11
C ASP A 66 -4.21 11.99 -10.65
N LYS A 67 -5.07 11.86 -11.66
CA LYS A 67 -5.55 10.58 -12.19
C LYS A 67 -5.39 10.49 -13.71
N PRO A 68 -4.16 10.47 -14.24
CA PRO A 68 -3.97 10.24 -15.67
C PRO A 68 -4.59 8.90 -16.09
N HIS A 69 -5.20 8.87 -17.29
CA HIS A 69 -5.75 7.64 -17.85
C HIS A 69 -4.73 6.90 -18.74
N ASP A 70 -3.56 7.47 -18.94
CA ASP A 70 -2.47 6.85 -19.70
C ASP A 70 -1.66 5.89 -18.79
N PRO A 71 -1.62 4.57 -19.09
CA PRO A 71 -0.84 3.60 -18.32
C PRO A 71 0.66 3.95 -18.26
N ALA A 72 1.21 4.65 -19.25
CA ALA A 72 2.61 5.06 -19.25
C ALA A 72 2.97 6.04 -18.11
N ARG A 73 1.99 6.65 -17.46
CA ARG A 73 2.18 7.50 -16.29
C ARG A 73 2.30 6.73 -14.98
N TYR A 74 2.23 5.41 -15.03
CA TYR A 74 2.24 4.53 -13.87
C TYR A 74 3.35 3.49 -13.97
N SER A 75 3.98 3.19 -12.87
CA SER A 75 4.85 2.03 -12.64
C SER A 75 5.09 1.89 -11.15
N TRP A 76 5.56 0.74 -10.71
CA TRP A 76 6.01 0.53 -9.34
C TRP A 76 7.07 1.55 -8.93
N GLN A 77 8.05 1.79 -9.82
CA GLN A 77 9.11 2.76 -9.55
C GLN A 77 8.58 4.18 -9.43
N ALA A 78 7.69 4.61 -10.33
CA ALA A 78 7.11 5.95 -10.26
C ALA A 78 6.36 6.19 -8.93
N MET A 79 5.61 5.19 -8.43
CA MET A 79 4.91 5.29 -7.15
C MET A 79 5.87 5.27 -5.95
N ALA A 80 6.96 4.52 -6.02
CA ALA A 80 8.02 4.56 -5.01
C ALA A 80 8.73 5.92 -5.00
N ASP A 81 9.00 6.47 -6.18
CA ASP A 81 9.61 7.81 -6.32
C ASP A 81 8.67 8.93 -5.84
N ASP A 82 7.35 8.77 -6.01
CA ASP A 82 6.36 9.69 -5.42
C ASP A 82 6.46 9.75 -3.89
N MET A 83 6.59 8.59 -3.25
CA MET A 83 6.75 8.55 -1.79
C MET A 83 8.06 9.19 -1.35
N ARG A 84 9.16 8.93 -2.05
CA ARG A 84 10.45 9.56 -1.78
C ARG A 84 10.40 11.07 -2.00
N ALA A 85 9.72 11.53 -3.08
CA ALA A 85 9.50 12.95 -3.32
C ALA A 85 8.65 13.61 -2.22
N LEU A 86 7.69 12.88 -1.62
CA LEU A 86 6.97 13.37 -0.44
C LEU A 86 7.92 13.52 0.76
N PHE A 87 8.86 12.60 0.98
CA PHE A 87 9.87 12.75 2.04
C PHE A 87 10.72 14.00 1.83
N ASP A 88 11.16 14.23 0.59
CA ASP A 88 11.94 15.43 0.23
C ASP A 88 11.12 16.72 0.42
N HIS A 89 9.86 16.72 -0.03
CA HIS A 89 8.95 17.86 0.10
C HIS A 89 8.72 18.27 1.56
N LEU A 90 8.65 17.28 2.46
CA LEU A 90 8.41 17.50 3.88
C LEU A 90 9.71 17.62 4.71
N GLY A 91 10.88 17.45 4.09
CA GLY A 91 12.17 17.49 4.78
C GLY A 91 12.33 16.36 5.80
N LEU A 92 11.80 15.17 5.50
CA LEU A 92 11.87 14.02 6.39
C LEU A 92 13.26 13.37 6.29
N GLU A 93 13.97 13.31 7.38
CA GLU A 93 15.30 12.66 7.46
C GLU A 93 15.21 11.21 7.93
N ARG A 94 14.11 10.84 8.61
CA ARG A 94 13.85 9.51 9.15
C ARG A 94 12.35 9.22 9.02
N VAL A 95 11.98 8.01 8.63
CA VAL A 95 10.58 7.61 8.48
C VAL A 95 10.36 6.14 8.86
N ALA A 96 9.17 5.82 9.35
CA ALA A 96 8.61 4.49 9.32
C ALA A 96 7.62 4.40 8.15
N VAL A 97 7.71 3.37 7.33
CA VAL A 97 6.81 3.20 6.17
C VAL A 97 5.84 2.06 6.44
N VAL A 98 4.56 2.32 6.18
CA VAL A 98 3.48 1.35 6.31
C VAL A 98 2.75 1.24 4.98
N GLY A 99 2.67 0.05 4.41
CA GLY A 99 1.98 -0.19 3.15
C GLY A 99 0.99 -1.35 3.21
N TYR A 100 -0.12 -1.24 2.47
CA TYR A 100 -1.09 -2.33 2.35
C TYR A 100 -1.29 -2.72 0.88
N SER A 101 -1.24 -4.03 0.57
CA SER A 101 -1.45 -4.56 -0.79
C SER A 101 -0.51 -3.89 -1.80
N MET A 102 -1.00 -3.19 -2.81
CA MET A 102 -0.20 -2.33 -3.71
C MET A 102 0.78 -1.44 -2.91
N GLY A 103 0.28 -0.80 -1.86
CA GLY A 103 1.12 0.04 -0.98
C GLY A 103 2.21 -0.75 -0.25
N GLY A 104 2.00 -2.02 0.04
CA GLY A 104 3.02 -2.91 0.62
C GLY A 104 4.19 -3.16 -0.31
N ILE A 105 3.91 -3.34 -1.60
CA ILE A 105 4.96 -3.49 -2.64
C ILE A 105 5.73 -2.17 -2.82
N ILE A 106 5.02 -1.04 -2.86
CA ILE A 106 5.65 0.29 -2.91
C ILE A 106 6.55 0.50 -1.68
N ALA A 107 6.07 0.14 -0.49
CA ALA A 107 6.83 0.25 0.76
C ALA A 107 8.12 -0.60 0.74
N LEU A 108 8.07 -1.82 0.18
CA LEU A 108 9.26 -2.67 -0.01
C LEU A 108 10.28 -2.01 -0.95
N LEU A 109 9.82 -1.43 -2.06
CA LEU A 109 10.71 -0.72 -3.01
C LEU A 109 11.36 0.49 -2.37
N VAL A 110 10.61 1.27 -1.60
CA VAL A 110 11.14 2.44 -0.89
C VAL A 110 12.14 2.00 0.18
N ALA A 111 11.81 0.99 0.99
CA ALA A 111 12.70 0.51 2.04
C ALA A 111 14.01 -0.11 1.50
N GLY A 112 13.97 -0.68 0.29
CA GLY A 112 15.16 -1.21 -0.39
C GLY A 112 16.05 -0.15 -1.06
N ALA A 113 15.58 1.10 -1.19
CA ALA A 113 16.26 2.13 -1.97
C ALA A 113 16.47 3.46 -1.22
N ASP A 114 15.91 3.63 -0.02
CA ASP A 114 15.96 4.89 0.72
C ASP A 114 16.37 4.67 2.18
N GLU A 115 17.56 5.14 2.53
CA GLU A 115 18.17 4.97 3.86
C GLU A 115 17.43 5.70 4.99
N ARG A 116 16.48 6.59 4.66
CA ARG A 116 15.62 7.27 5.64
C ARG A 116 14.61 6.32 6.29
N VAL A 117 14.32 5.17 5.66
CA VAL A 117 13.40 4.18 6.22
C VAL A 117 14.07 3.46 7.37
N GLU A 118 13.48 3.57 8.57
CA GLU A 118 14.00 2.91 9.78
C GLU A 118 13.17 1.72 10.24
N ARG A 119 11.88 1.68 9.87
CA ARG A 119 10.95 0.59 10.14
C ARG A 119 10.03 0.38 8.95
N LEU A 120 9.68 -0.85 8.67
CA LEU A 120 8.80 -1.22 7.57
C LEU A 120 7.65 -2.10 8.08
N ALA A 121 6.39 -1.70 7.86
CA ALA A 121 5.25 -2.58 8.07
C ALA A 121 4.51 -2.77 6.75
N ILE A 122 4.24 -4.02 6.39
CA ILE A 122 3.56 -4.38 5.14
C ILE A 122 2.41 -5.32 5.44
N GLY A 123 1.26 -5.05 4.83
CA GLY A 123 0.08 -5.87 5.00
C GLY A 123 -0.58 -6.25 3.68
N GLY A 124 -1.38 -7.34 3.67
CA GLY A 124 -2.14 -7.78 2.51
C GLY A 124 -1.29 -8.29 1.34
N ILE A 125 -0.06 -8.73 1.59
CA ILE A 125 0.83 -9.39 0.63
C ILE A 125 1.55 -10.55 1.33
N GLY A 126 1.96 -11.56 0.58
CA GLY A 126 2.56 -12.77 1.12
C GLY A 126 3.59 -13.39 0.17
N SER A 127 3.53 -14.73 0.01
CA SER A 127 4.48 -15.47 -0.84
C SER A 127 4.51 -15.04 -2.30
N GLY A 128 3.46 -14.38 -2.80
CA GLY A 128 3.46 -13.80 -4.15
C GLY A 128 4.62 -12.83 -4.41
N VAL A 129 5.03 -12.07 -3.39
CA VAL A 129 6.21 -11.20 -3.50
C VAL A 129 7.49 -12.01 -3.75
N VAL A 130 7.64 -13.15 -3.07
CA VAL A 130 8.81 -14.03 -3.18
C VAL A 130 8.80 -14.79 -4.51
N ASP A 131 7.64 -15.32 -4.89
CA ASP A 131 7.51 -16.25 -6.02
C ASP A 131 7.27 -15.54 -7.36
N CYS A 132 6.57 -14.40 -7.32
CA CYS A 132 6.10 -13.68 -8.50
C CYS A 132 6.71 -12.27 -8.63
N GLY A 133 7.53 -11.85 -7.67
CA GLY A 133 8.15 -10.52 -7.67
C GLY A 133 7.18 -9.36 -7.43
N GLY A 134 6.03 -9.60 -6.77
CA GLY A 134 5.06 -8.55 -6.52
C GLY A 134 3.68 -9.10 -6.16
N ILE A 135 2.65 -8.65 -6.87
CA ILE A 135 1.29 -9.19 -6.72
C ILE A 135 1.29 -10.66 -7.17
N ASP A 136 0.61 -11.50 -6.43
CA ASP A 136 0.46 -12.91 -6.81
C ASP A 136 -0.48 -13.03 -8.02
N TRP A 137 0.12 -13.04 -9.22
CA TRP A 137 -0.62 -13.18 -10.47
C TRP A 137 -1.32 -14.55 -10.62
N ARG A 138 -1.01 -15.53 -9.77
CA ARG A 138 -1.72 -16.82 -9.70
C ARG A 138 -3.10 -16.64 -9.04
N VAL A 139 -3.26 -15.60 -8.22
CA VAL A 139 -4.50 -15.24 -7.51
C VAL A 139 -5.30 -14.20 -8.28
N ILE A 140 -4.64 -13.18 -8.82
CA ILE A 140 -5.27 -12.10 -9.58
C ILE A 140 -4.32 -11.56 -10.65
N ALA A 141 -4.70 -11.66 -11.91
CA ALA A 141 -3.94 -11.03 -12.98
C ALA A 141 -4.31 -9.54 -13.13
N ALA A 142 -3.35 -8.73 -13.55
CA ALA A 142 -3.58 -7.30 -13.83
C ALA A 142 -4.75 -7.09 -14.81
N GLN A 143 -4.83 -7.94 -15.84
CA GLN A 143 -5.90 -7.88 -16.84
C GLN A 143 -7.29 -8.17 -16.26
N ASP A 144 -7.40 -8.93 -15.18
CA ASP A 144 -8.68 -9.16 -14.51
C ASP A 144 -9.18 -7.89 -13.83
N ILE A 145 -8.27 -7.10 -13.23
CA ILE A 145 -8.60 -5.80 -12.64
C ILE A 145 -9.00 -4.81 -13.75
N VAL A 146 -8.23 -4.75 -14.85
CA VAL A 146 -8.55 -3.89 -16.01
C VAL A 146 -9.95 -4.22 -16.54
N SER A 147 -10.25 -5.50 -16.73
CA SER A 147 -11.55 -5.95 -17.21
C SER A 147 -12.67 -5.64 -16.23
N ALA A 148 -12.42 -5.77 -14.94
CA ALA A 148 -13.39 -5.41 -13.89
C ALA A 148 -13.71 -3.92 -13.89
N MET A 149 -12.73 -3.06 -14.10
CA MET A 149 -12.94 -1.60 -14.14
C MET A 149 -13.69 -1.14 -15.38
N SER A 150 -13.46 -1.79 -16.53
CA SER A 150 -14.04 -1.40 -17.83
C SER A 150 -15.40 -2.05 -18.12
N GLY A 151 -15.65 -3.24 -17.57
CA GLY A 151 -16.80 -4.08 -17.88
C GLY A 151 -18.06 -3.79 -17.06
N ASP A 152 -19.08 -4.61 -17.29
CA ASP A 152 -20.29 -4.65 -16.48
C ASP A 152 -19.98 -5.28 -15.11
N ALA A 153 -20.30 -4.57 -14.03
CA ALA A 153 -20.08 -5.02 -12.66
C ALA A 153 -20.75 -6.37 -12.35
N THR A 154 -21.88 -6.67 -12.98
CA THR A 154 -22.64 -7.92 -12.76
C THR A 154 -21.97 -9.15 -13.33
N ALA A 155 -21.06 -8.97 -14.29
CA ALA A 155 -20.34 -10.07 -14.95
C ALA A 155 -19.05 -10.47 -14.23
N VAL A 156 -18.53 -9.62 -13.34
CA VAL A 156 -17.24 -9.83 -12.68
C VAL A 156 -17.45 -10.49 -11.32
N LYS A 157 -16.75 -11.60 -11.07
CA LYS A 157 -16.84 -12.38 -9.82
C LYS A 157 -15.48 -12.46 -9.14
N GLY A 158 -15.50 -12.95 -7.89
CA GLY A 158 -14.28 -13.13 -7.10
C GLY A 158 -13.62 -11.82 -6.71
N LEU A 159 -12.31 -11.86 -6.51
CA LEU A 159 -11.52 -10.71 -6.03
C LEU A 159 -11.58 -9.49 -6.99
N PRO A 160 -11.48 -9.63 -8.33
CA PRO A 160 -11.67 -8.50 -9.25
C PRO A 160 -13.04 -7.83 -9.11
N GLY A 161 -14.10 -8.64 -8.87
CA GLY A 161 -15.45 -8.13 -8.63
C GLY A 161 -15.56 -7.35 -7.34
N MET A 162 -14.88 -7.79 -6.27
CA MET A 162 -14.81 -7.04 -5.01
C MET A 162 -14.13 -5.69 -5.20
N PHE A 163 -13.02 -5.62 -5.94
CA PHE A 163 -12.36 -4.36 -6.28
C PHE A 163 -13.27 -3.43 -7.10
N ARG A 164 -14.06 -3.98 -8.01
CA ARG A 164 -15.04 -3.19 -8.77
C ARG A 164 -16.14 -2.61 -7.86
N VAL A 165 -16.70 -3.41 -6.98
CA VAL A 165 -17.71 -2.94 -6.02
C VAL A 165 -17.12 -1.86 -5.11
N LEU A 166 -15.89 -2.03 -4.66
CA LEU A 166 -15.19 -1.02 -3.86
C LEU A 166 -14.98 0.27 -4.66
N ALA A 167 -14.54 0.18 -5.91
CA ALA A 167 -14.33 1.34 -6.78
C ALA A 167 -15.63 2.15 -6.97
N ASP A 168 -16.74 1.46 -7.24
CA ASP A 168 -18.04 2.11 -7.40
C ASP A 168 -18.53 2.74 -6.09
N ALA A 169 -18.33 2.08 -4.95
CA ALA A 169 -18.70 2.59 -3.62
C ALA A 169 -17.91 3.83 -3.20
N LEU A 170 -16.64 3.90 -3.58
CA LEU A 170 -15.76 5.03 -3.28
C LEU A 170 -15.86 6.16 -4.32
N GLY A 171 -16.55 5.95 -5.44
CA GLY A 171 -16.54 6.88 -6.57
C GLY A 171 -15.14 7.03 -7.18
N ALA A 172 -14.34 5.95 -7.16
CA ALA A 172 -13.00 5.96 -7.73
C ALA A 172 -13.04 6.13 -9.26
N ASP A 173 -12.02 6.78 -9.81
CA ASP A 173 -11.83 6.91 -11.25
C ASP A 173 -11.40 5.56 -11.83
N ARG A 174 -12.36 4.80 -12.37
CA ARG A 174 -12.12 3.44 -12.86
C ARG A 174 -11.16 3.39 -14.05
N GLU A 175 -11.13 4.42 -14.89
CA GLU A 175 -10.19 4.49 -16.01
C GLU A 175 -8.76 4.66 -15.48
N ALA A 176 -8.57 5.49 -14.48
CA ALA A 176 -7.29 5.63 -13.81
C ALA A 176 -6.87 4.33 -13.10
N ILE A 177 -7.79 3.66 -12.37
CA ILE A 177 -7.51 2.37 -11.73
C ILE A 177 -7.14 1.29 -12.75
N ALA A 178 -7.84 1.25 -13.91
CA ALA A 178 -7.49 0.35 -15.00
C ALA A 178 -6.10 0.65 -15.57
N ALA A 179 -5.75 1.93 -15.74
CA ALA A 179 -4.43 2.35 -16.20
C ALA A 179 -3.32 1.97 -15.19
N VAL A 180 -3.58 2.16 -13.89
CA VAL A 180 -2.70 1.67 -12.82
C VAL A 180 -2.50 0.15 -12.95
N ALA A 181 -3.58 -0.63 -12.96
CA ALA A 181 -3.49 -2.08 -13.01
C ALA A 181 -2.74 -2.57 -14.26
N ALA A 182 -2.99 -1.94 -15.43
CA ALA A 182 -2.31 -2.29 -16.68
C ALA A 182 -0.79 -2.07 -16.65
N SER A 183 -0.31 -1.18 -15.79
CA SER A 183 1.11 -0.83 -15.66
C SER A 183 1.86 -1.64 -14.60
N LEU A 184 1.13 -2.28 -13.67
CA LEU A 184 1.72 -3.00 -12.54
C LEU A 184 2.06 -4.47 -12.92
N ASN A 185 3.10 -4.61 -13.70
CA ASN A 185 3.71 -5.90 -14.00
C ASN A 185 4.58 -6.39 -12.82
N GLU A 186 5.64 -7.13 -13.08
CA GLU A 186 6.60 -7.52 -12.04
C GLU A 186 7.19 -6.28 -11.35
N ALA A 187 7.17 -6.27 -10.02
CA ALA A 187 7.82 -5.21 -9.25
C ALA A 187 9.34 -5.40 -9.29
N PRO A 188 10.13 -4.33 -9.51
CA PRO A 188 11.58 -4.44 -9.58
C PRO A 188 12.21 -4.55 -8.18
N ILE A 189 11.74 -5.49 -7.35
CA ILE A 189 12.31 -5.74 -6.03
C ILE A 189 13.64 -6.48 -6.22
N GLN A 190 14.75 -5.77 -6.11
CA GLN A 190 16.07 -6.31 -6.37
C GLN A 190 16.50 -7.36 -5.36
N SER A 191 16.20 -7.16 -4.07
CA SER A 191 16.56 -8.08 -3.01
C SER A 191 15.79 -7.81 -1.72
N LEU A 192 14.96 -8.73 -1.30
CA LEU A 192 14.32 -8.68 0.01
C LEU A 192 15.35 -8.80 1.14
N SER A 193 16.42 -9.59 0.95
CA SER A 193 17.48 -9.74 1.93
C SER A 193 18.33 -8.48 2.13
N GLY A 194 18.25 -7.51 1.23
CA GLY A 194 18.89 -6.20 1.38
C GLY A 194 18.10 -5.24 2.29
N ILE A 195 16.84 -5.53 2.58
CA ILE A 195 16.01 -4.72 3.48
C ILE A 195 16.28 -5.17 4.92
N THR A 196 17.22 -4.51 5.58
CA THR A 196 17.72 -4.93 6.91
C THR A 196 17.07 -4.18 8.08
N VAL A 197 16.17 -3.24 7.81
CA VAL A 197 15.42 -2.54 8.85
C VAL A 197 14.44 -3.51 9.56
N PRO A 198 14.07 -3.26 10.83
CA PRO A 198 13.00 -3.99 11.46
C PRO A 198 11.74 -3.96 10.57
N ALA A 199 11.14 -5.13 10.33
CA ALA A 199 9.99 -5.28 9.46
C ALA A 199 8.85 -6.06 10.15
N LEU A 200 7.61 -5.71 9.81
CA LEU A 200 6.39 -6.39 10.23
C LEU A 200 5.59 -6.81 8.99
N VAL A 201 5.27 -8.10 8.90
CA VAL A 201 4.35 -8.64 7.89
C VAL A 201 3.00 -8.92 8.55
N LEU A 202 1.94 -8.28 8.06
CA LEU A 202 0.56 -8.43 8.56
C LEU A 202 -0.31 -9.09 7.49
N ALA A 203 -0.96 -10.18 7.82
CA ALA A 203 -1.81 -10.91 6.88
C ALA A 203 -3.17 -11.26 7.49
N GLY A 204 -4.24 -11.22 6.67
CA GLY A 204 -5.52 -11.79 7.04
C GLY A 204 -5.51 -13.32 6.90
N ASP A 205 -6.13 -14.03 7.84
CA ASP A 205 -6.19 -15.50 7.83
C ASP A 205 -7.01 -16.09 6.67
N ALA A 206 -7.79 -15.25 5.98
CA ALA A 206 -8.58 -15.60 4.80
C ALA A 206 -8.19 -14.78 3.55
N ASP A 207 -7.03 -14.08 3.57
CA ASP A 207 -6.56 -13.25 2.48
C ASP A 207 -5.77 -14.07 1.45
N PRO A 208 -6.31 -14.32 0.25
CA PRO A 208 -5.61 -15.12 -0.77
C PRO A 208 -4.39 -14.40 -1.36
N LEU A 209 -4.32 -13.07 -1.30
CA LEU A 209 -3.16 -12.30 -1.78
C LEU A 209 -2.03 -12.26 -0.75
N ALA A 210 -2.34 -12.52 0.52
CA ALA A 210 -1.36 -12.63 1.59
C ALA A 210 -1.13 -14.08 2.02
N ALA A 211 -1.24 -15.04 1.10
CA ALA A 211 -0.98 -16.45 1.37
C ALA A 211 0.48 -16.67 1.81
N GLU A 212 0.69 -17.60 2.75
CA GLU A 212 2.00 -17.97 3.29
C GLU A 212 2.86 -16.74 3.69
N PRO A 213 2.34 -15.82 4.52
CA PRO A 213 3.04 -14.56 4.85
C PRO A 213 4.37 -14.80 5.59
N GLU A 214 4.52 -15.96 6.24
CA GLU A 214 5.75 -16.37 6.90
C GLU A 214 6.91 -16.54 5.92
N ARG A 215 6.62 -16.90 4.65
CA ARG A 215 7.66 -17.00 3.61
C ARG A 215 8.19 -15.61 3.22
N LEU A 216 7.31 -14.61 3.17
CA LEU A 216 7.73 -13.24 2.95
C LEU A 216 8.54 -12.72 4.13
N ALA A 217 8.08 -12.96 5.35
CA ALA A 217 8.81 -12.58 6.55
C ALA A 217 10.20 -13.25 6.61
N ALA A 218 10.30 -14.55 6.27
CA ALA A 218 11.57 -15.27 6.24
C ALA A 218 12.56 -14.75 5.17
N ALA A 219 12.06 -14.08 4.13
CA ALA A 219 12.91 -13.46 3.11
C ALA A 219 13.47 -12.09 3.53
N LEU A 220 12.95 -11.49 4.60
CA LEU A 220 13.39 -10.23 5.20
C LEU A 220 14.22 -10.53 6.45
N PRO A 221 15.47 -10.03 6.58
CA PRO A 221 16.38 -10.44 7.65
C PRO A 221 15.89 -10.19 9.08
N ASN A 222 15.11 -9.12 9.28
CA ASN A 222 14.66 -8.68 10.60
C ASN A 222 13.13 -8.52 10.66
N ALA A 223 12.39 -9.49 10.10
CA ALA A 223 10.93 -9.43 10.05
C ALA A 223 10.26 -10.35 11.06
N GLU A 224 9.15 -9.88 11.60
CA GLU A 224 8.14 -10.68 12.28
C GLU A 224 6.87 -10.78 11.43
N CYS A 225 6.11 -11.85 11.63
CA CYS A 225 4.85 -12.09 10.93
C CYS A 225 3.71 -12.23 11.93
N VAL A 226 2.62 -11.51 11.70
CA VAL A 226 1.39 -11.61 12.50
C VAL A 226 0.19 -11.80 11.60
N VAL A 227 -0.60 -12.84 11.90
CA VAL A 227 -1.85 -13.14 11.19
C VAL A 227 -3.02 -12.63 12.02
N VAL A 228 -3.90 -11.85 11.39
CA VAL A 228 -5.13 -11.31 11.97
C VAL A 228 -6.36 -11.92 11.30
N LYS A 229 -7.56 -11.61 11.79
CA LYS A 229 -8.79 -12.11 11.18
C LYS A 229 -9.18 -11.28 9.96
N GLY A 230 -9.65 -11.97 8.91
CA GLY A 230 -10.27 -11.33 7.74
C GLY A 230 -9.66 -11.74 6.41
N ASP A 231 -10.38 -11.39 5.37
CA ASP A 231 -9.93 -11.44 3.98
C ASP A 231 -9.12 -10.18 3.61
N HIS A 232 -8.82 -10.01 2.34
CA HIS A 232 -8.02 -8.90 1.83
C HIS A 232 -8.58 -7.50 2.16
N LEU A 233 -9.88 -7.34 2.29
CA LEU A 233 -10.51 -6.06 2.61
C LEU A 233 -10.80 -5.91 4.11
N ALA A 234 -11.08 -7.01 4.81
CA ALA A 234 -11.49 -7.00 6.20
C ALA A 234 -10.33 -7.02 7.20
N ALA A 235 -9.16 -7.55 6.83
CA ALA A 235 -8.03 -7.71 7.75
C ALA A 235 -7.55 -6.38 8.37
N VAL A 236 -7.58 -5.28 7.61
CA VAL A 236 -7.19 -3.94 8.11
C VAL A 236 -8.17 -3.43 9.16
N ALA A 237 -9.43 -3.88 9.12
CA ALA A 237 -10.47 -3.49 10.08
C ALA A 237 -10.40 -4.30 11.38
N ASP A 238 -9.65 -5.40 11.44
CA ASP A 238 -9.47 -6.15 12.68
C ASP A 238 -8.72 -5.28 13.71
N PRO A 239 -9.24 -5.13 14.94
CA PRO A 239 -8.57 -4.38 15.99
C PRO A 239 -7.13 -4.86 16.28
N ALA A 240 -6.84 -6.14 16.05
CA ALA A 240 -5.50 -6.70 16.19
C ALA A 240 -4.52 -6.10 15.17
N PHE A 241 -4.99 -5.75 13.97
CA PHE A 241 -4.16 -5.12 12.95
C PHE A 241 -3.58 -3.79 13.44
N SER A 242 -4.45 -2.85 13.82
CA SER A 242 -4.01 -1.53 14.30
C SER A 242 -3.24 -1.63 15.63
N LYS A 243 -3.62 -2.55 16.52
CA LYS A 243 -2.88 -2.78 17.77
C LYS A 243 -1.45 -3.26 17.50
N THR A 244 -1.28 -4.29 16.69
CA THR A 244 0.05 -4.83 16.33
C THR A 244 0.91 -3.77 15.65
N LEU A 245 0.31 -2.99 14.74
CA LEU A 245 1.00 -1.90 14.06
C LEU A 245 1.50 -0.84 15.05
N VAL A 246 0.67 -0.41 16.01
CA VAL A 246 1.06 0.53 17.07
C VAL A 246 2.18 -0.04 17.93
N ASP A 247 2.06 -1.29 18.36
CA ASP A 247 3.08 -1.94 19.20
C ASP A 247 4.45 -2.03 18.48
N PHE A 248 4.43 -2.32 17.17
CA PHE A 248 5.65 -2.40 16.35
C PHE A 248 6.31 -1.03 16.12
N LEU A 249 5.53 0.03 16.00
CA LEU A 249 6.01 1.38 15.71
C LEU A 249 6.46 2.16 16.95
N SER A 250 6.19 1.65 18.15
CA SER A 250 6.51 2.28 19.44
C SER A 250 7.98 2.10 19.90
#